data_437a548f2da98e24a95dfc6179b22821
#
_entry.id   437a548f2da98e24a95dfc6179b22821
#
_cell.length_a   1.000
_cell.length_b   1.000
_cell.length_c   1.000
_cell.angle_alpha   90.00
_cell.angle_beta   90.00
_cell.angle_gamma   90.00
#
_symmetry.space_group_name_H-M   'P 1'
#
loop_
_entity.id
_entity.type
_entity.pdbx_description
1 polymer ?
#
loop_
_entity_poly.entity_id
_entity_poly.type
_entity_poly.pdbx_seq_one_letter_code
_entity_poly.pdbx_strand_id
1 'polypeptide(L)'
;VNAEDYEHPLKGFKIVVDAGNGAGGFYADKVLSVLGADTTGSRYLEPDGMFPNHIPNPEDATAMASICEAVKEANADLGVIFDTDVDRGGAVDSKGNEINRNRLVAVAAAIALEGNEGGTVVTDSITSSGLKEFIENTLGGQHYRYRRGYKNVIDKALELNAQGINCPLAIETSGHAAMKENYFLDDGAYLCTKIIIKAAQLRKEGKELDELTAALKEPVESKEVRFKILESDFRACGEKIINDLTAYAMAQNGWNVANDNREGIRVSFDKDNGDGWFLLRLSVHDPIMPLNIESDSVGGVDIIYNKLNEFLKTTNGLEL
;
A
#
# COMPACT_ATOMS: atom_id res chain seq x y z
N VAL A 1 17.95 -8.20 15.41
CA VAL A 1 18.48 -6.83 15.64
C VAL A 1 19.96 -6.86 16.02
N ASN A 2 20.52 -7.98 16.46
CA ASN A 2 21.89 -8.11 17.00
C ASN A 2 22.19 -7.05 18.06
N ALA A 3 21.28 -6.89 19.02
CA ALA A 3 21.43 -5.94 20.09
C ALA A 3 22.44 -6.45 21.15
N GLU A 4 23.15 -5.54 21.80
CA GLU A 4 24.02 -5.85 22.95
C GLU A 4 23.18 -6.33 24.15
N ASP A 5 22.02 -5.65 24.38
CA ASP A 5 21.01 -6.07 25.34
C ASP A 5 19.93 -6.86 24.58
N TYR A 6 19.97 -8.19 24.70
CA TYR A 6 19.06 -9.07 23.98
C TYR A 6 17.63 -9.01 24.55
N GLU A 7 17.47 -8.70 25.83
CA GLU A 7 16.16 -8.59 26.48
C GLU A 7 15.48 -7.26 26.14
N HIS A 8 16.28 -6.18 25.94
CA HIS A 8 15.77 -4.86 25.61
C HIS A 8 16.39 -4.31 24.32
N PRO A 9 16.16 -4.98 23.15
CA PRO A 9 16.83 -4.64 21.89
C PRO A 9 16.46 -3.27 21.35
N LEU A 10 15.35 -2.68 21.84
CA LEU A 10 14.84 -1.35 21.45
C LEU A 10 15.15 -0.25 22.47
N LYS A 11 16.04 -0.52 23.44
CA LYS A 11 16.44 0.48 24.44
C LYS A 11 17.01 1.74 23.77
N GLY A 12 16.45 2.89 24.15
CA GLY A 12 16.80 4.19 23.58
C GLY A 12 16.11 4.48 22.25
N PHE A 13 15.17 3.64 21.83
CA PHE A 13 14.28 3.87 20.70
C PHE A 13 12.94 4.38 21.21
N LYS A 14 12.44 5.48 20.65
CA LYS A 14 11.13 6.01 20.96
C LYS A 14 10.15 5.70 19.83
N ILE A 15 9.15 4.86 20.10
CA ILE A 15 8.18 4.40 19.10
C ILE A 15 6.78 4.65 19.61
N VAL A 16 6.02 5.48 18.92
CA VAL A 16 4.61 5.75 19.27
C VAL A 16 3.66 4.89 18.46
N VAL A 17 2.58 4.47 19.08
CA VAL A 17 1.52 3.65 18.49
C VAL A 17 0.22 4.44 18.46
N ASP A 18 -0.47 4.42 17.34
CA ASP A 18 -1.88 4.83 17.24
C ASP A 18 -2.72 3.59 16.96
N ALA A 19 -3.49 3.17 17.96
CA ALA A 19 -4.38 2.01 17.85
C ALA A 19 -5.80 2.37 17.41
N GLY A 20 -6.12 3.67 17.25
CA GLY A 20 -7.44 4.14 16.82
C GLY A 20 -8.60 3.61 17.66
N ASN A 21 -8.36 3.25 18.92
CA ASN A 21 -9.31 2.52 19.78
C ASN A 21 -9.71 1.12 19.25
N GLY A 22 -8.92 0.55 18.35
CA GLY A 22 -9.02 -0.85 17.93
C GLY A 22 -8.27 -1.81 18.88
N ALA A 23 -7.98 -3.02 18.39
CA ALA A 23 -7.30 -4.04 19.17
C ALA A 23 -5.79 -3.78 19.35
N GLY A 24 -5.19 -2.85 18.59
CA GLY A 24 -3.74 -2.65 18.47
C GLY A 24 -3.03 -2.08 19.70
N GLY A 25 -3.75 -1.62 20.73
CA GLY A 25 -3.15 -1.00 21.92
C GLY A 25 -2.15 -1.90 22.65
N PHE A 26 -2.37 -3.22 22.63
CA PHE A 26 -1.45 -4.20 23.24
C PHE A 26 -0.01 -4.09 22.69
N TYR A 27 0.15 -3.60 21.48
CA TYR A 27 1.45 -3.53 20.83
C TYR A 27 2.40 -2.56 21.53
N ALA A 28 1.87 -1.44 22.04
CA ALA A 28 2.64 -0.49 22.84
C ALA A 28 3.14 -1.12 24.15
N ASP A 29 2.22 -1.67 24.95
CA ASP A 29 2.52 -2.09 26.32
C ASP A 29 3.13 -3.48 26.41
N LYS A 30 2.60 -4.45 25.62
CA LYS A 30 2.98 -5.86 25.74
C LYS A 30 4.09 -6.27 24.77
N VAL A 31 4.41 -5.45 23.78
CA VAL A 31 5.47 -5.72 22.80
C VAL A 31 6.58 -4.68 22.92
N LEU A 32 6.33 -3.43 22.53
CA LEU A 32 7.38 -2.42 22.41
C LEU A 32 8.02 -2.05 23.76
N SER A 33 7.20 -1.79 24.79
CA SER A 33 7.71 -1.47 26.13
C SER A 33 8.50 -2.62 26.74
N VAL A 34 8.05 -3.87 26.55
CA VAL A 34 8.76 -5.09 27.01
C VAL A 34 10.12 -5.22 26.31
N LEU A 35 10.21 -4.85 25.04
CA LEU A 35 11.46 -4.85 24.27
C LEU A 35 12.35 -3.61 24.55
N GLY A 36 11.95 -2.73 25.48
CA GLY A 36 12.72 -1.61 25.96
C GLY A 36 12.52 -0.29 25.21
N ALA A 37 11.54 -0.20 24.29
CA ALA A 37 11.21 1.06 23.62
C ALA A 37 10.47 2.01 24.59
N ASP A 38 10.70 3.31 24.43
CA ASP A 38 9.86 4.36 25.00
C ASP A 38 8.60 4.54 24.13
N THR A 39 7.44 4.22 24.67
CA THR A 39 6.16 4.35 23.97
C THR A 39 5.34 5.58 24.40
N THR A 40 5.97 6.50 25.16
CA THR A 40 5.33 7.73 25.62
C THR A 40 4.91 8.61 24.44
N GLY A 41 3.65 8.97 24.37
CA GLY A 41 3.04 9.71 23.25
C GLY A 41 2.17 8.84 22.34
N SER A 42 2.08 7.51 22.60
CA SER A 42 1.12 6.65 21.93
C SER A 42 -0.32 7.07 22.21
N ARG A 43 -1.22 6.84 21.24
CA ARG A 43 -2.59 7.35 21.25
C ARG A 43 -3.63 6.25 21.11
N TYR A 44 -4.78 6.46 21.73
CA TYR A 44 -6.03 5.69 21.53
C TYR A 44 -5.85 4.18 21.74
N LEU A 45 -5.07 3.80 22.79
CA LEU A 45 -4.65 2.42 23.03
C LEU A 45 -5.78 1.54 23.61
N GLU A 46 -6.74 2.15 24.31
CA GLU A 46 -7.86 1.41 24.90
C GLU A 46 -8.93 1.10 23.86
N PRO A 47 -9.32 -0.17 23.68
CA PRO A 47 -10.37 -0.54 22.75
C PRO A 47 -11.72 0.10 23.05
N ASP A 48 -12.31 0.74 22.04
CA ASP A 48 -13.67 1.31 22.10
C ASP A 48 -14.35 1.11 20.74
N GLY A 49 -15.35 0.25 20.68
CA GLY A 49 -16.07 -0.07 19.45
C GLY A 49 -16.88 1.10 18.85
N MET A 50 -16.91 2.26 19.49
CA MET A 50 -17.48 3.49 18.93
C MET A 50 -16.45 4.31 18.14
N PHE A 51 -15.14 4.00 18.27
CA PHE A 51 -14.03 4.69 17.60
C PHE A 51 -14.12 6.22 17.70
N PRO A 52 -14.14 6.80 18.92
CA PRO A 52 -14.53 8.20 19.13
C PRO A 52 -13.52 9.21 18.59
N ASN A 53 -12.29 8.81 18.27
CA ASN A 53 -11.23 9.73 17.89
C ASN A 53 -11.04 9.81 16.38
N HIS A 54 -10.95 8.69 15.71
CA HIS A 54 -10.91 8.56 14.24
C HIS A 54 -11.28 7.13 13.82
N ILE A 55 -11.59 6.95 12.55
CA ILE A 55 -11.77 5.62 11.97
C ILE A 55 -10.42 4.89 12.03
N PRO A 56 -10.32 3.69 12.66
CA PRO A 56 -9.07 2.94 12.72
C PRO A 56 -8.76 2.30 11.36
N ASN A 57 -8.16 3.07 10.49
CA ASN A 57 -7.79 2.66 9.13
C ASN A 57 -6.55 3.45 8.67
N PRO A 58 -5.40 2.78 8.42
CA PRO A 58 -4.20 3.44 7.93
C PRO A 58 -4.35 4.17 6.58
N GLU A 59 -5.39 3.87 5.79
CA GLU A 59 -5.68 4.62 4.56
C GLU A 59 -6.47 5.92 4.81
N ASP A 60 -7.05 6.11 6.02
CA ASP A 60 -7.80 7.31 6.37
C ASP A 60 -6.87 8.49 6.68
N ALA A 61 -7.12 9.63 6.04
CA ALA A 61 -6.26 10.80 6.17
C ALA A 61 -6.25 11.36 7.61
N THR A 62 -7.36 11.26 8.35
CA THR A 62 -7.44 11.73 9.73
C THR A 62 -6.64 10.82 10.66
N ALA A 63 -6.72 9.50 10.45
CA ALA A 63 -5.94 8.52 11.18
C ALA A 63 -4.43 8.71 10.94
N MET A 64 -4.02 8.87 9.69
CA MET A 64 -2.62 9.14 9.37
C MET A 64 -2.12 10.47 9.93
N ALA A 65 -2.92 11.53 9.86
CA ALA A 65 -2.57 12.80 10.47
C ALA A 65 -2.34 12.66 11.99
N SER A 66 -3.18 11.88 12.69
CA SER A 66 -3.04 11.62 14.12
C SER A 66 -1.67 11.02 14.46
N ILE A 67 -1.24 9.96 13.78
CA ILE A 67 0.06 9.34 14.07
C ILE A 67 1.23 10.23 13.64
N CYS A 68 1.11 10.98 12.53
CA CYS A 68 2.13 11.96 12.12
C CYS A 68 2.33 13.06 13.17
N GLU A 69 1.23 13.56 13.75
CA GLU A 69 1.29 14.52 14.86
C GLU A 69 1.91 13.89 16.11
N ALA A 70 1.52 12.67 16.48
CA ALA A 70 2.04 11.96 17.63
C ALA A 70 3.57 11.80 17.55
N VAL A 71 4.11 11.43 16.38
CA VAL A 71 5.54 11.33 16.13
C VAL A 71 6.24 12.66 16.37
N LYS A 72 5.71 13.76 15.81
CA LYS A 72 6.28 15.10 15.94
C LYS A 72 6.23 15.63 17.38
N GLU A 73 5.09 15.51 18.05
CA GLU A 73 4.89 15.98 19.43
C GLU A 73 5.75 15.21 20.43
N ALA A 74 5.88 13.89 20.23
CA ALA A 74 6.69 13.04 21.09
C ALA A 74 8.19 13.11 20.76
N ASN A 75 8.60 13.70 19.63
CA ASN A 75 9.93 13.55 19.02
C ASN A 75 10.31 12.07 18.93
N ALA A 76 9.40 11.25 18.39
CA ALA A 76 9.59 9.83 18.28
C ALA A 76 10.48 9.48 17.08
N ASP A 77 11.21 8.38 17.19
CA ASP A 77 12.04 7.84 16.10
C ASP A 77 11.18 7.16 15.02
N LEU A 78 10.01 6.65 15.41
CA LEU A 78 9.08 5.96 14.52
C LEU A 78 7.66 6.01 15.08
N GLY A 79 6.67 6.08 14.21
CA GLY A 79 5.27 5.83 14.52
C GLY A 79 4.76 4.58 13.82
N VAL A 80 3.86 3.84 14.45
CA VAL A 80 3.10 2.77 13.83
C VAL A 80 1.62 2.96 14.07
N ILE A 81 0.80 2.63 13.10
CA ILE A 81 -0.65 2.73 13.16
C ILE A 81 -1.27 1.41 12.72
N PHE A 82 -2.35 1.04 13.37
CA PHE A 82 -3.11 -0.17 13.07
C PHE A 82 -4.57 0.15 12.72
N ASP A 83 -5.18 -0.79 12.04
CA ASP A 83 -6.62 -0.81 11.87
C ASP A 83 -7.33 -1.50 13.06
N THR A 84 -8.63 -1.78 12.89
CA THR A 84 -9.51 -2.25 13.99
C THR A 84 -9.03 -3.54 14.64
N ASP A 85 -8.59 -4.52 13.87
CA ASP A 85 -8.24 -5.89 14.29
C ASP A 85 -6.77 -6.26 14.02
N VAL A 86 -5.97 -5.25 13.57
CA VAL A 86 -4.51 -5.34 13.44
C VAL A 86 -4.02 -6.20 12.27
N ASP A 87 -4.89 -6.50 11.32
CA ASP A 87 -4.48 -7.16 10.08
C ASP A 87 -3.84 -6.17 9.08
N ARG A 88 -4.05 -4.86 9.28
CA ARG A 88 -3.37 -3.78 8.54
C ARG A 88 -2.48 -2.94 9.42
N GLY A 89 -1.33 -2.58 8.89
CA GLY A 89 -0.39 -1.67 9.53
C GLY A 89 0.14 -0.60 8.59
N GLY A 90 0.52 0.52 9.17
CA GLY A 90 1.24 1.61 8.51
C GLY A 90 2.32 2.17 9.43
N ALA A 91 3.21 2.99 8.90
CA ALA A 91 4.28 3.59 9.68
C ALA A 91 4.47 5.08 9.36
N VAL A 92 5.21 5.77 10.23
CA VAL A 92 5.60 7.17 10.07
C VAL A 92 7.05 7.30 10.49
N ASP A 93 7.87 7.96 9.67
CA ASP A 93 9.29 8.16 9.98
C ASP A 93 9.52 9.22 11.09
N SER A 94 10.76 9.38 11.54
CA SER A 94 11.17 10.34 12.57
C SER A 94 10.87 11.80 12.23
N LYS A 95 10.67 12.12 10.95
CA LYS A 95 10.35 13.46 10.43
C LYS A 95 8.83 13.70 10.38
N GLY A 96 8.05 12.66 10.68
CA GLY A 96 6.58 12.67 10.58
C GLY A 96 6.07 12.54 9.15
N ASN A 97 6.84 11.90 8.26
CA ASN A 97 6.38 11.56 6.92
C ASN A 97 5.75 10.18 6.92
N GLU A 98 4.65 10.05 6.19
CA GLU A 98 3.92 8.80 6.05
C GLU A 98 4.75 7.74 5.31
N ILE A 99 4.79 6.53 5.89
CA ILE A 99 5.20 5.31 5.21
C ILE A 99 3.93 4.50 5.01
N ASN A 100 3.22 4.81 3.94
CA ASN A 100 1.90 4.32 3.63
C ASN A 100 1.79 4.03 2.13
N ARG A 101 0.76 3.31 1.70
CA ARG A 101 0.48 3.01 0.29
C ARG A 101 1.71 2.44 -0.44
N ASN A 102 2.08 3.01 -1.58
CA ASN A 102 3.24 2.56 -2.37
C ASN A 102 4.56 2.57 -1.58
N ARG A 103 4.73 3.55 -0.68
CA ARG A 103 5.94 3.65 0.15
C ARG A 103 6.02 2.53 1.18
N LEU A 104 4.89 2.13 1.77
CA LEU A 104 4.81 0.97 2.66
C LEU A 104 5.16 -0.32 1.92
N VAL A 105 4.60 -0.51 0.72
CA VAL A 105 4.92 -1.66 -0.13
C VAL A 105 6.41 -1.69 -0.49
N ALA A 106 7.00 -0.53 -0.80
CA ALA A 106 8.43 -0.42 -1.12
C ALA A 106 9.32 -0.81 0.06
N VAL A 107 9.02 -0.30 1.27
CA VAL A 107 9.74 -0.67 2.50
C VAL A 107 9.61 -2.16 2.79
N ALA A 108 8.39 -2.70 2.73
CA ALA A 108 8.16 -4.12 2.96
C ALA A 108 8.86 -5.01 1.92
N ALA A 109 8.86 -4.59 0.63
CA ALA A 109 9.55 -5.29 -0.43
C ALA A 109 11.07 -5.28 -0.22
N ALA A 110 11.66 -4.13 0.16
CA ALA A 110 13.08 -4.04 0.48
C ALA A 110 13.46 -4.99 1.61
N ILE A 111 12.65 -5.07 2.66
CA ILE A 111 12.88 -5.99 3.78
C ILE A 111 12.72 -7.46 3.34
N ALA A 112 11.66 -7.79 2.61
CA ALA A 112 11.35 -9.17 2.24
C ALA A 112 12.31 -9.75 1.19
N LEU A 113 12.90 -8.91 0.35
CA LEU A 113 13.86 -9.33 -0.67
C LEU A 113 15.29 -9.49 -0.13
N GLU A 114 15.60 -9.01 1.07
CA GLU A 114 16.87 -9.33 1.73
C GLU A 114 17.01 -10.83 1.96
N GLY A 115 18.01 -11.46 1.32
CA GLY A 115 18.21 -12.91 1.32
C GLY A 115 17.19 -13.69 0.45
N ASN A 116 16.42 -12.99 -0.37
CA ASN A 116 15.51 -13.55 -1.36
C ASN A 116 15.73 -12.88 -2.74
N GLU A 117 16.98 -12.82 -3.18
CA GLU A 117 17.38 -12.17 -4.42
C GLU A 117 16.59 -12.73 -5.61
N GLY A 118 16.06 -11.85 -6.45
CA GLY A 118 15.20 -12.21 -7.57
C GLY A 118 13.80 -12.70 -7.19
N GLY A 119 13.44 -12.63 -5.89
CA GLY A 119 12.13 -13.02 -5.39
C GLY A 119 10.99 -12.19 -5.97
N THR A 120 9.80 -12.77 -5.99
CA THR A 120 8.59 -12.12 -6.50
C THR A 120 7.81 -11.47 -5.36
N VAL A 121 7.41 -10.21 -5.53
CA VAL A 121 6.51 -9.50 -4.62
C VAL A 121 5.14 -9.40 -5.30
N VAL A 122 4.12 -10.01 -4.69
CA VAL A 122 2.73 -9.91 -5.17
C VAL A 122 2.08 -8.70 -4.51
N THR A 123 1.50 -7.82 -5.33
CA THR A 123 0.79 -6.62 -4.85
C THR A 123 -0.60 -6.52 -5.44
N ASP A 124 -1.40 -5.61 -4.91
CA ASP A 124 -2.68 -5.24 -5.52
C ASP A 124 -2.49 -4.47 -6.84
N SER A 125 -3.60 -4.28 -7.55
CA SER A 125 -3.62 -3.75 -8.91
C SER A 125 -3.34 -2.25 -9.02
N ILE A 126 -3.53 -1.49 -7.94
CA ILE A 126 -3.44 -0.02 -7.95
C ILE A 126 -2.04 0.53 -7.67
N THR A 127 -1.05 -0.34 -7.53
CA THR A 127 0.35 0.07 -7.29
C THR A 127 0.92 0.89 -8.44
N SER A 128 1.78 1.85 -8.10
CA SER A 128 2.39 2.80 -9.04
C SER A 128 3.35 2.14 -10.04
N SER A 129 3.64 2.86 -11.13
CA SER A 129 4.70 2.45 -12.05
C SER A 129 6.08 2.60 -11.41
N GLY A 130 6.29 3.66 -10.62
CA GLY A 130 7.53 3.87 -9.89
C GLY A 130 7.82 2.77 -8.87
N LEU A 131 6.79 2.20 -8.22
CA LEU A 131 6.97 1.04 -7.35
C LEU A 131 7.45 -0.20 -8.13
N LYS A 132 6.89 -0.45 -9.32
CA LYS A 132 7.37 -1.54 -10.19
C LYS A 132 8.84 -1.36 -10.53
N GLU A 133 9.23 -0.17 -10.99
CA GLU A 133 10.62 0.15 -11.31
C GLU A 133 11.53 -0.02 -10.09
N PHE A 134 11.09 0.38 -8.92
CA PHE A 134 11.83 0.24 -7.67
C PHE A 134 12.07 -1.23 -7.33
N ILE A 135 11.03 -2.08 -7.34
CA ILE A 135 11.16 -3.50 -7.03
C ILE A 135 12.05 -4.21 -8.06
N GLU A 136 11.86 -3.93 -9.37
CA GLU A 136 12.55 -4.65 -10.44
C GLU A 136 13.99 -4.13 -10.66
N ASN A 137 14.18 -2.80 -10.71
CA ASN A 137 15.46 -2.22 -11.09
C ASN A 137 16.37 -1.86 -9.90
N THR A 138 15.78 -1.49 -8.73
CA THR A 138 16.55 -1.12 -7.54
C THR A 138 16.77 -2.32 -6.64
N LEU A 139 15.72 -3.08 -6.33
CA LEU A 139 15.80 -4.22 -5.43
C LEU A 139 16.17 -5.54 -6.15
N GLY A 140 16.12 -5.58 -7.49
CA GLY A 140 16.42 -6.77 -8.28
C GLY A 140 15.39 -7.90 -8.12
N GLY A 141 14.18 -7.58 -7.62
CA GLY A 141 13.07 -8.52 -7.49
C GLY A 141 12.21 -8.61 -8.74
N GLN A 142 11.08 -9.30 -8.62
CA GLN A 142 10.05 -9.38 -9.65
C GLN A 142 8.75 -8.80 -9.07
N HIS A 143 8.10 -7.88 -9.78
CA HIS A 143 6.83 -7.29 -9.35
C HIS A 143 5.66 -7.99 -10.03
N TYR A 144 4.73 -8.53 -9.24
CA TYR A 144 3.54 -9.22 -9.73
C TYR A 144 2.27 -8.51 -9.25
N ARG A 145 1.70 -7.61 -10.06
CA ARG A 145 0.39 -7.02 -9.77
C ARG A 145 -0.71 -8.05 -9.94
N TYR A 146 -1.59 -8.12 -8.94
CA TYR A 146 -2.74 -9.01 -8.97
C TYR A 146 -4.02 -8.27 -8.59
N ARG A 147 -5.12 -8.98 -8.53
CA ARG A 147 -6.43 -8.41 -8.16
C ARG A 147 -6.39 -7.89 -6.73
N ARG A 148 -6.99 -6.72 -6.50
CA ARG A 148 -7.16 -6.16 -5.16
C ARG A 148 -7.98 -7.09 -4.27
N GLY A 149 -7.68 -7.08 -2.98
CA GLY A 149 -8.22 -7.92 -1.92
C GLY A 149 -7.13 -8.81 -1.31
N TYR A 150 -6.93 -8.69 0.00
CA TYR A 150 -5.86 -9.39 0.72
C TYR A 150 -5.82 -10.90 0.41
N LYS A 151 -6.98 -11.55 0.38
CA LYS A 151 -7.07 -12.95 0.01
C LYS A 151 -6.55 -13.23 -1.40
N ASN A 152 -6.81 -12.35 -2.37
CA ASN A 152 -6.35 -12.54 -3.74
C ASN A 152 -4.83 -12.51 -3.84
N VAL A 153 -4.18 -11.52 -3.21
CA VAL A 153 -2.71 -11.38 -3.26
C VAL A 153 -2.02 -12.49 -2.48
N ILE A 154 -2.58 -12.91 -1.34
CA ILE A 154 -2.06 -14.02 -0.53
C ILE A 154 -2.20 -15.35 -1.30
N ASP A 155 -3.38 -15.69 -1.81
CA ASP A 155 -3.61 -16.91 -2.58
C ASP A 155 -2.66 -16.98 -3.79
N LYS A 156 -2.41 -15.85 -4.46
CA LYS A 156 -1.47 -15.80 -5.60
C LYS A 156 -0.03 -16.04 -5.16
N ALA A 157 0.41 -15.50 -4.04
CA ALA A 157 1.75 -15.75 -3.51
C ALA A 157 1.94 -17.23 -3.12
N LEU A 158 0.91 -17.84 -2.51
CA LEU A 158 0.91 -19.28 -2.20
C LEU A 158 0.98 -20.12 -3.48
N GLU A 159 0.19 -19.78 -4.50
CA GLU A 159 0.22 -20.45 -5.81
C GLU A 159 1.60 -20.38 -6.47
N LEU A 160 2.23 -19.19 -6.49
CA LEU A 160 3.56 -19.01 -7.05
C LEU A 160 4.60 -19.86 -6.32
N ASN A 161 4.58 -19.86 -4.98
CA ASN A 161 5.48 -20.71 -4.19
C ASN A 161 5.25 -22.21 -4.45
N ALA A 162 4.00 -22.65 -4.62
CA ALA A 162 3.69 -24.04 -4.98
C ALA A 162 4.22 -24.41 -6.37
N GLN A 163 4.39 -23.44 -7.27
CA GLN A 163 5.00 -23.61 -8.60
C GLN A 163 6.53 -23.51 -8.57
N GLY A 164 7.13 -23.34 -7.39
CA GLY A 164 8.59 -23.20 -7.25
C GLY A 164 9.13 -21.79 -7.49
N ILE A 165 8.27 -20.79 -7.65
CA ILE A 165 8.64 -19.38 -7.76
C ILE A 165 8.77 -18.82 -6.34
N ASN A 166 9.95 -18.32 -5.96
CA ASN A 166 10.15 -17.75 -4.64
C ASN A 166 9.38 -16.43 -4.53
N CYS A 167 8.31 -16.42 -3.72
CA CYS A 167 7.52 -15.25 -3.41
C CYS A 167 7.54 -15.03 -1.90
N PRO A 168 8.39 -14.13 -1.38
CA PRO A 168 8.52 -13.90 0.06
C PRO A 168 7.43 -12.99 0.63
N LEU A 169 6.70 -12.21 -0.20
CA LEU A 169 5.77 -11.18 0.23
C LEU A 169 4.54 -11.09 -0.67
N ALA A 170 3.37 -11.06 -0.05
CA ALA A 170 2.11 -10.56 -0.60
C ALA A 170 1.68 -9.34 0.20
N ILE A 171 1.39 -8.22 -0.45
CA ILE A 171 1.07 -6.96 0.23
C ILE A 171 0.13 -6.10 -0.61
N GLU A 172 -0.78 -5.39 0.05
CA GLU A 172 -1.62 -4.37 -0.55
C GLU A 172 -1.21 -2.96 -0.12
N THR A 173 -1.55 -1.99 -0.95
CA THR A 173 -1.40 -0.56 -0.62
C THR A 173 -2.23 -0.13 0.60
N SER A 174 -3.23 -0.93 1.00
CA SER A 174 -4.07 -0.72 2.19
C SER A 174 -3.38 -1.07 3.51
N GLY A 175 -2.24 -1.76 3.48
CA GLY A 175 -1.51 -2.18 4.67
C GLY A 175 -1.70 -3.64 5.07
N HIS A 176 -2.56 -4.41 4.37
CA HIS A 176 -2.57 -5.87 4.48
C HIS A 176 -1.26 -6.44 3.98
N ALA A 177 -0.61 -7.27 4.77
CA ALA A 177 0.68 -7.86 4.42
C ALA A 177 0.85 -9.26 4.98
N ALA A 178 1.28 -10.17 4.11
CA ALA A 178 1.54 -11.55 4.43
C ALA A 178 2.94 -11.97 3.97
N MET A 179 3.80 -12.32 4.92
CA MET A 179 5.17 -12.75 4.65
C MET A 179 5.28 -14.27 4.71
N LYS A 180 6.05 -14.84 3.78
CA LYS A 180 6.31 -16.30 3.72
C LYS A 180 6.87 -16.85 5.03
N GLU A 181 7.76 -16.12 5.68
CA GLU A 181 8.35 -16.49 6.97
C GLU A 181 7.34 -16.47 8.13
N ASN A 182 6.23 -15.75 7.99
CA ASN A 182 5.07 -15.76 8.90
C ASN A 182 3.90 -16.57 8.33
N TYR A 183 4.20 -17.64 7.60
CA TYR A 183 3.21 -18.58 7.05
C TYR A 183 2.12 -17.95 6.19
N PHE A 184 2.38 -16.79 5.60
CA PHE A 184 1.40 -15.99 4.86
C PHE A 184 0.15 -15.61 5.67
N LEU A 185 0.29 -15.45 6.99
CA LEU A 185 -0.74 -14.81 7.79
C LEU A 185 -0.84 -13.35 7.40
N ASP A 186 -2.05 -12.85 7.23
CA ASP A 186 -2.32 -11.42 7.07
C ASP A 186 -2.16 -10.74 8.43
N ASP A 187 -1.08 -9.98 8.61
CA ASP A 187 -0.61 -9.57 9.94
C ASP A 187 0.10 -8.22 9.91
N GLY A 188 -0.67 -7.17 10.20
CA GLY A 188 -0.16 -5.80 10.29
C GLY A 188 0.84 -5.60 11.44
N ALA A 189 0.67 -6.31 12.56
CA ALA A 189 1.62 -6.24 13.66
C ALA A 189 2.97 -6.86 13.29
N TYR A 190 2.96 -7.98 12.54
CA TYR A 190 4.19 -8.59 12.04
C TYR A 190 4.90 -7.66 11.04
N LEU A 191 4.15 -7.07 10.10
CA LEU A 191 4.69 -6.08 9.17
C LEU A 191 5.39 -4.94 9.92
N CYS A 192 4.71 -4.32 10.89
CA CYS A 192 5.27 -3.24 11.69
C CYS A 192 6.49 -3.70 12.50
N THR A 193 6.48 -4.94 13.02
CA THR A 193 7.65 -5.52 13.70
C THR A 193 8.85 -5.63 12.76
N LYS A 194 8.67 -6.05 11.52
CA LYS A 194 9.75 -6.12 10.53
C LYS A 194 10.31 -4.73 10.18
N ILE A 195 9.41 -3.73 10.07
CA ILE A 195 9.82 -2.34 9.84
C ILE A 195 10.64 -1.82 11.03
N ILE A 196 10.21 -2.06 12.26
CA ILE A 196 10.93 -1.67 13.48
C ILE A 196 12.30 -2.34 13.58
N ILE A 197 12.39 -3.64 13.29
CA ILE A 197 13.66 -4.36 13.24
C ILE A 197 14.62 -3.70 12.24
N LYS A 198 14.11 -3.39 11.05
CA LYS A 198 14.91 -2.75 10.00
C LYS A 198 15.35 -1.33 10.39
N ALA A 199 14.45 -0.54 10.97
CA ALA A 199 14.78 0.79 11.49
C ALA A 199 15.87 0.72 12.56
N ALA A 200 15.78 -0.25 13.50
CA ALA A 200 16.78 -0.46 14.53
C ALA A 200 18.16 -0.89 13.97
N GLN A 201 18.18 -1.70 12.90
CA GLN A 201 19.40 -2.07 12.20
C GLN A 201 20.05 -0.88 11.51
N LEU A 202 19.27 -0.09 10.77
CA LEU A 202 19.74 1.11 10.07
C LEU A 202 20.29 2.16 11.03
N ARG A 203 19.62 2.39 12.16
CA ARG A 203 20.09 3.32 13.18
C ARG A 203 21.48 2.97 13.70
N LYS A 204 21.82 1.67 13.86
CA LYS A 204 23.18 1.26 14.25
C LYS A 204 24.24 1.60 13.18
N GLU A 205 23.80 1.68 11.92
CA GLU A 205 24.65 2.08 10.80
C GLU A 205 24.68 3.61 10.61
N GLY A 206 23.97 4.38 11.45
CA GLY A 206 23.80 5.82 11.30
C GLY A 206 22.91 6.23 10.14
N LYS A 207 22.05 5.33 9.69
CA LYS A 207 21.09 5.51 8.60
C LYS A 207 19.66 5.63 9.11
N GLU A 208 18.79 6.19 8.28
CA GLU A 208 17.35 6.31 8.55
C GLU A 208 16.54 5.40 7.65
N LEU A 209 15.28 5.14 8.03
CA LEU A 209 14.39 4.24 7.31
C LEU A 209 14.02 4.75 5.90
N ASP A 210 13.98 6.07 5.71
CA ASP A 210 13.67 6.71 4.42
C ASP A 210 14.76 6.44 3.35
N GLU A 211 15.99 6.13 3.77
CA GLU A 211 17.07 5.73 2.84
C GLU A 211 16.75 4.44 2.07
N LEU A 212 15.93 3.56 2.65
CA LEU A 212 15.49 2.33 1.94
C LEU A 212 14.70 2.62 0.67
N THR A 213 13.98 3.72 0.67
CA THR A 213 13.07 4.09 -0.42
C THR A 213 13.51 5.36 -1.16
N ALA A 214 14.75 5.81 -0.95
CA ALA A 214 15.27 7.03 -1.58
C ALA A 214 15.23 6.99 -3.13
N ALA A 215 15.28 5.81 -3.73
CA ALA A 215 15.17 5.62 -5.18
C ALA A 215 13.72 5.39 -5.66
N LEU A 216 12.73 5.35 -4.74
CA LEU A 216 11.33 5.22 -5.11
C LEU A 216 10.85 6.49 -5.77
N LYS A 217 10.36 6.38 -7.00
CA LYS A 217 9.72 7.47 -7.71
C LYS A 217 8.24 7.49 -7.35
N GLU A 218 7.81 8.52 -6.65
CA GLU A 218 6.40 8.74 -6.36
C GLU A 218 5.75 9.56 -7.48
N PRO A 219 4.47 9.32 -7.80
CA PRO A 219 3.76 10.13 -8.80
C PRO A 219 3.65 11.58 -8.33
N VAL A 220 3.69 12.51 -9.27
CA VAL A 220 3.49 13.96 -9.00
C VAL A 220 2.03 14.25 -8.66
N GLU A 221 1.11 13.54 -9.32
CA GLU A 221 -0.32 13.67 -9.11
C GLU A 221 -1.00 12.31 -9.05
N SER A 222 -2.04 12.21 -8.21
CA SER A 222 -2.91 11.05 -8.14
C SER A 222 -4.36 11.45 -7.94
N LYS A 223 -5.30 10.65 -8.48
CA LYS A 223 -6.74 10.87 -8.32
C LYS A 223 -7.48 9.54 -8.28
N GLU A 224 -8.41 9.41 -7.35
CA GLU A 224 -9.39 8.33 -7.35
C GLU A 224 -10.79 8.89 -7.62
N VAL A 225 -11.54 8.25 -8.52
CA VAL A 225 -12.93 8.55 -8.81
C VAL A 225 -13.72 7.26 -8.70
N ARG A 226 -14.92 7.31 -8.15
CA ARG A 226 -15.80 6.14 -8.01
C ARG A 226 -17.09 6.39 -8.76
N PHE A 227 -17.26 5.72 -9.90
CA PHE A 227 -18.48 5.77 -10.69
C PHE A 227 -19.50 4.75 -10.14
N LYS A 228 -20.72 5.18 -9.90
CA LYS A 228 -21.80 4.30 -9.50
C LYS A 228 -22.40 3.62 -10.72
N ILE A 229 -22.62 2.31 -10.63
CA ILE A 229 -23.35 1.55 -11.66
C ILE A 229 -24.84 1.65 -11.34
N LEU A 230 -25.64 2.04 -12.33
CA LEU A 230 -27.08 2.26 -12.19
C LEU A 230 -27.88 1.00 -12.54
N GLU A 231 -27.28 0.04 -13.24
CA GLU A 231 -27.92 -1.21 -13.65
C GLU A 231 -28.04 -2.21 -12.50
N SER A 232 -29.14 -2.95 -12.47
CA SER A 232 -29.41 -3.98 -11.44
C SER A 232 -28.40 -5.12 -11.47
N ASP A 233 -27.96 -5.56 -12.65
CA ASP A 233 -26.83 -6.48 -12.81
C ASP A 233 -25.55 -5.66 -13.01
N PHE A 234 -25.05 -5.16 -11.90
CA PHE A 234 -23.84 -4.31 -11.90
C PHE A 234 -22.61 -5.06 -12.39
N ARG A 235 -22.55 -6.39 -12.21
CA ARG A 235 -21.40 -7.19 -12.66
C ARG A 235 -21.35 -7.28 -14.17
N ALA A 236 -22.45 -7.69 -14.80
CA ALA A 236 -22.53 -7.77 -16.26
C ALA A 236 -22.32 -6.40 -16.92
N CYS A 237 -22.88 -5.33 -16.31
CA CYS A 237 -22.67 -3.96 -16.77
C CYS A 237 -21.20 -3.55 -16.69
N GLY A 238 -20.55 -3.73 -15.53
CA GLY A 238 -19.14 -3.36 -15.33
C GLY A 238 -18.19 -4.16 -16.22
N GLU A 239 -18.38 -5.46 -16.37
CA GLU A 239 -17.61 -6.31 -17.28
C GLU A 239 -17.74 -5.85 -18.74
N LYS A 240 -18.97 -5.51 -19.17
CA LYS A 240 -19.20 -4.95 -20.50
C LYS A 240 -18.43 -3.64 -20.70
N ILE A 241 -18.49 -2.73 -19.74
CA ILE A 241 -17.78 -1.45 -19.81
C ILE A 241 -16.27 -1.66 -19.91
N ILE A 242 -15.68 -2.57 -19.13
CA ILE A 242 -14.26 -2.91 -19.21
C ILE A 242 -13.89 -3.46 -20.59
N ASN A 243 -14.71 -4.34 -21.16
CA ASN A 243 -14.48 -4.90 -22.49
C ASN A 243 -14.57 -3.83 -23.59
N ASP A 244 -15.60 -2.98 -23.52
CA ASP A 244 -15.80 -1.89 -24.49
C ASP A 244 -14.66 -0.86 -24.40
N LEU A 245 -14.23 -0.50 -23.18
CA LEU A 245 -13.08 0.39 -22.96
C LEU A 245 -11.77 -0.23 -23.46
N THR A 246 -11.59 -1.53 -23.27
CA THR A 246 -10.40 -2.24 -23.77
C THR A 246 -10.33 -2.15 -25.30
N ALA A 247 -11.45 -2.42 -26.00
CA ALA A 247 -11.52 -2.28 -27.44
C ALA A 247 -11.29 -0.82 -27.90
N TYR A 248 -11.88 0.14 -27.20
CA TYR A 248 -11.67 1.55 -27.45
C TYR A 248 -10.20 1.95 -27.28
N ALA A 249 -9.57 1.57 -26.15
CA ALA A 249 -8.20 1.90 -25.85
C ALA A 249 -7.21 1.34 -26.88
N MET A 250 -7.43 0.10 -27.34
CA MET A 250 -6.59 -0.53 -28.36
C MET A 250 -6.68 0.17 -29.73
N ALA A 251 -7.73 0.92 -29.99
CA ALA A 251 -7.91 1.67 -31.23
C ALA A 251 -7.34 3.10 -31.15
N GLN A 252 -6.93 3.57 -29.96
CA GLN A 252 -6.41 4.93 -29.77
C GLN A 252 -4.90 4.98 -29.92
N ASN A 253 -4.40 6.01 -30.59
CA ASN A 253 -2.96 6.28 -30.66
C ASN A 253 -2.45 6.80 -29.31
N GLY A 254 -1.33 6.27 -28.84
CA GLY A 254 -0.69 6.69 -27.59
C GLY A 254 -1.34 6.13 -26.32
N TRP A 255 -2.31 5.20 -26.44
CA TRP A 255 -2.86 4.45 -25.34
C TRP A 255 -2.18 3.06 -25.28
N ASN A 256 -1.46 2.79 -24.20
CA ASN A 256 -0.72 1.54 -24.06
C ASN A 256 -1.43 0.65 -23.02
N VAL A 257 -2.26 -0.27 -23.50
CA VAL A 257 -2.94 -1.25 -22.63
C VAL A 257 -1.90 -2.19 -22.03
N ALA A 258 -1.90 -2.30 -20.69
CA ALA A 258 -0.97 -3.18 -19.98
C ALA A 258 -1.25 -4.66 -20.30
N ASN A 259 -0.22 -5.37 -20.72
CA ASN A 259 -0.29 -6.80 -21.05
C ASN A 259 -0.21 -7.70 -19.80
N ASP A 260 0.27 -7.16 -18.68
CA ASP A 260 0.38 -7.80 -17.37
C ASP A 260 -0.80 -7.47 -16.44
N ASN A 261 -1.86 -6.84 -16.96
CA ASN A 261 -3.04 -6.47 -16.18
C ASN A 261 -3.90 -7.70 -15.87
N ARG A 262 -4.35 -7.81 -14.63
CA ARG A 262 -5.15 -8.95 -14.11
C ARG A 262 -6.46 -8.54 -13.47
N GLU A 263 -6.75 -7.24 -13.46
CA GLU A 263 -7.98 -6.68 -12.92
C GLU A 263 -8.40 -5.45 -13.72
N GLY A 264 -9.64 -5.41 -14.20
CA GLY A 264 -10.15 -4.28 -14.97
C GLY A 264 -9.31 -3.99 -16.22
N ILE A 265 -9.11 -2.73 -16.53
CA ILE A 265 -8.23 -2.25 -17.60
C ILE A 265 -7.25 -1.20 -17.10
N ARG A 266 -5.94 -1.47 -17.27
CA ARG A 266 -4.87 -0.51 -17.02
C ARG A 266 -4.30 -0.02 -18.34
N VAL A 267 -4.18 1.30 -18.49
CA VAL A 267 -3.63 1.96 -19.68
C VAL A 267 -2.58 2.97 -19.25
N SER A 268 -1.42 2.95 -19.89
CA SER A 268 -0.36 3.93 -19.66
C SER A 268 -0.19 4.89 -20.84
N PHE A 269 0.34 6.08 -20.53
CA PHE A 269 0.50 7.21 -21.41
C PHE A 269 1.93 7.73 -21.33
N ASP A 270 2.45 8.20 -22.47
CA ASP A 270 3.73 8.87 -22.54
C ASP A 270 3.65 10.34 -22.10
N LYS A 271 4.79 11.04 -22.11
CA LYS A 271 4.91 12.45 -21.69
C LYS A 271 4.01 13.41 -22.45
N ASP A 272 3.75 13.15 -23.72
CA ASP A 272 2.91 14.01 -24.54
C ASP A 272 1.41 13.78 -24.29
N ASN A 273 1.07 12.68 -23.59
CA ASN A 273 -0.29 12.21 -23.35
C ASN A 273 -0.70 12.19 -21.88
N GLY A 274 0.07 12.83 -21.00
CA GLY A 274 -0.24 12.93 -19.56
C GLY A 274 0.73 12.18 -18.65
N ASP A 275 1.77 11.52 -19.20
CA ASP A 275 2.90 10.92 -18.46
C ASP A 275 2.46 10.09 -17.25
N GLY A 276 1.58 9.12 -17.47
CA GLY A 276 1.00 8.38 -16.34
C GLY A 276 0.19 7.17 -16.76
N TRP A 277 -0.76 6.81 -15.94
CA TRP A 277 -1.64 5.67 -16.20
C TRP A 277 -3.01 5.86 -15.53
N PHE A 278 -4.00 5.12 -16.02
CA PHE A 278 -5.22 4.85 -15.28
C PHE A 278 -5.48 3.35 -15.14
N LEU A 279 -6.23 3.00 -14.10
CA LEU A 279 -6.86 1.70 -13.92
C LEU A 279 -8.35 1.91 -13.64
N LEU A 280 -9.22 1.40 -14.51
CA LEU A 280 -10.65 1.28 -14.25
C LEU A 280 -10.98 -0.19 -13.94
N ARG A 281 -11.59 -0.43 -12.81
CA ARG A 281 -11.93 -1.79 -12.35
C ARG A 281 -13.36 -1.86 -11.82
N LEU A 282 -13.88 -3.07 -11.68
CA LEU A 282 -15.15 -3.32 -11.02
C LEU A 282 -14.91 -3.60 -9.53
N SER A 283 -15.72 -3.02 -8.64
CA SER A 283 -15.70 -3.40 -7.23
C SER A 283 -16.21 -4.84 -7.05
N VAL A 284 -15.64 -5.54 -6.07
CA VAL A 284 -16.03 -6.93 -5.76
C VAL A 284 -17.41 -6.98 -5.10
N HIS A 285 -17.74 -6.00 -4.28
CA HIS A 285 -18.91 -6.03 -3.40
C HIS A 285 -19.96 -4.98 -3.75
N ASP A 286 -19.55 -3.82 -4.20
CA ASP A 286 -20.41 -2.66 -4.39
C ASP A 286 -20.69 -2.40 -5.88
N PRO A 287 -21.85 -1.81 -6.23
CA PRO A 287 -22.18 -1.44 -7.60
C PRO A 287 -21.42 -0.16 -8.03
N ILE A 288 -20.09 -0.21 -7.98
CA ILE A 288 -19.22 0.90 -8.35
C ILE A 288 -18.05 0.44 -9.22
N MET A 289 -17.54 1.36 -10.01
CA MET A 289 -16.28 1.22 -10.75
C MET A 289 -15.27 2.24 -10.25
N PRO A 290 -14.30 1.83 -9.42
CA PRO A 290 -13.19 2.69 -9.04
C PRO A 290 -12.26 2.92 -10.23
N LEU A 291 -11.88 4.19 -10.41
CA LEU A 291 -10.89 4.67 -11.36
C LEU A 291 -9.73 5.25 -10.55
N ASN A 292 -8.54 4.70 -10.71
CA ASN A 292 -7.32 5.26 -10.19
C ASN A 292 -6.50 5.85 -11.34
N ILE A 293 -5.99 7.06 -11.16
CA ILE A 293 -5.13 7.76 -12.13
C ILE A 293 -3.90 8.25 -11.38
N GLU A 294 -2.73 8.07 -11.96
CA GLU A 294 -1.48 8.69 -11.51
C GLU A 294 -0.75 9.30 -12.70
N SER A 295 -0.01 10.37 -12.43
CA SER A 295 0.86 11.02 -13.40
C SER A 295 2.17 11.47 -12.76
N ASP A 296 3.23 11.40 -13.55
CA ASP A 296 4.56 11.89 -13.23
C ASP A 296 4.76 13.37 -13.66
N SER A 297 3.72 14.02 -14.15
CA SER A 297 3.73 15.41 -14.63
C SER A 297 2.56 16.22 -14.05
N VAL A 298 2.80 17.50 -13.76
CA VAL A 298 1.77 18.42 -13.29
C VAL A 298 0.71 18.62 -14.38
N GLY A 299 -0.59 18.47 -14.03
CA GLY A 299 -1.73 18.53 -14.94
C GLY A 299 -1.96 17.25 -15.75
N GLY A 300 -1.10 16.23 -15.58
CA GLY A 300 -1.19 14.98 -16.32
C GLY A 300 -2.42 14.15 -15.98
N VAL A 301 -2.83 14.17 -14.72
CA VAL A 301 -4.06 13.50 -14.26
C VAL A 301 -5.28 14.03 -15.01
N ASP A 302 -5.39 15.35 -15.19
CA ASP A 302 -6.52 15.94 -15.90
C ASP A 302 -6.48 15.62 -17.40
N ILE A 303 -5.28 15.57 -18.00
CA ILE A 303 -5.12 15.15 -19.41
C ILE A 303 -5.63 13.72 -19.59
N ILE A 304 -5.19 12.80 -18.74
CA ILE A 304 -5.59 11.38 -18.80
C ILE A 304 -7.10 11.23 -18.54
N TYR A 305 -7.62 11.91 -17.50
CA TYR A 305 -9.04 11.87 -17.18
C TYR A 305 -9.92 12.38 -18.32
N ASN A 306 -9.54 13.50 -18.94
CA ASN A 306 -10.29 14.06 -20.06
C ASN A 306 -10.32 13.12 -21.28
N LYS A 307 -9.19 12.46 -21.60
CA LYS A 307 -9.15 11.42 -22.65
C LYS A 307 -10.09 10.26 -22.35
N LEU A 308 -10.06 9.74 -21.12
CA LEU A 308 -10.96 8.66 -20.69
C LEU A 308 -12.43 9.10 -20.69
N ASN A 309 -12.70 10.34 -20.30
CA ASN A 309 -14.04 10.90 -20.20
C ASN A 309 -14.75 11.01 -21.58
N GLU A 310 -14.03 11.08 -22.69
CA GLU A 310 -14.61 10.97 -24.04
C GLU A 310 -15.30 9.62 -24.24
N PHE A 311 -14.69 8.53 -23.77
CA PHE A 311 -15.31 7.21 -23.77
C PHE A 311 -16.45 7.12 -22.74
N LEU A 312 -16.21 7.57 -21.50
CA LEU A 312 -17.18 7.45 -20.41
C LEU A 312 -18.52 8.11 -20.75
N LYS A 313 -18.49 9.28 -21.42
CA LYS A 313 -19.71 9.99 -21.88
C LYS A 313 -20.55 9.21 -22.89
N THR A 314 -19.96 8.23 -23.58
CA THR A 314 -20.69 7.35 -24.52
C THR A 314 -21.20 6.09 -23.85
N THR A 315 -20.82 5.86 -22.60
CA THR A 315 -21.12 4.66 -21.84
C THR A 315 -22.46 4.83 -21.11
N ASN A 316 -23.35 3.85 -21.27
CA ASN A 316 -24.60 3.79 -20.51
C ASN A 316 -24.40 3.00 -19.20
N GLY A 317 -25.20 3.32 -18.19
CA GLY A 317 -25.23 2.58 -16.92
C GLY A 317 -24.26 3.07 -15.85
N LEU A 318 -23.51 4.16 -16.09
CA LEU A 318 -22.69 4.83 -15.07
C LEU A 318 -23.27 6.20 -14.71
N GLU A 319 -23.18 6.55 -13.43
CA GLU A 319 -23.32 7.91 -12.93
C GLU A 319 -21.91 8.55 -12.95
N LEU A 320 -21.72 9.57 -13.81
CA LEU A 320 -20.44 10.26 -14.05
C LEU A 320 -20.28 11.49 -13.16
#